data_f61bc608ef325b3f2cfe17c47ed624a8
#
_entry.id   f61bc608ef325b3f2cfe17c47ed624a8
#
_cell.length_a   1.000
_cell.length_b   1.000
_cell.length_c   1.000
_cell.angle_alpha   90.00
_cell.angle_beta   90.00
_cell.angle_gamma   90.00
#
_symmetry.space_group_name_H-M   'P 1'
#
loop_
_entity.id
_entity.type
_entity.pdbx_description
1 polymer ?
#
loop_
_entity_poly.entity_id
_entity_poly.type
_entity_poly.pdbx_seq_one_letter_code
_entity_poly.pdbx_strand_id
1 'polypeptide(L)'
;MGVSKAIPRVPNGVLGERPLFTGKARPHYISAPDRTVFQASMDRVRWLFDEFDGKVSVSTSGGKDSTVVLELALAVAREKGCLPLTVVWLDQECEFQATVDYQRSVADRPDVDFRWYQVPFRLFNSTNHDDPWLNVWGEGEDWVREKEPDSIHDHNYYVGTGKRARKVDRFKELLNAINEDMGGAHLTGLRAEESPARRISLGTNPGYKWVTWSSGGTARDFYLFHPIYDWTFRDVWKAIHDNGWEYNAHYDHQFQYGVPVRNMRVSNYHHETALESLQYLQEVEPETWDKATKRLAGLNTQGHIGKNLLPDSLPYMFGSWDEYLRHLIENLSANDEQKRTWYAMYKKVLDNTPKFWSEDMAKKVAKAVVNNDLYGTTIDMFLIDARRTLKIGRVSLDD
;
A
#
# COMPACT_ATOMS: atom_id res chain seq x y z
N MET A 1 14.17 5.28 -40.18
CA MET A 1 13.16 4.21 -40.22
C MET A 1 12.86 3.82 -38.79
N GLY A 2 11.77 4.34 -38.26
CA GLY A 2 11.36 4.02 -36.89
C GLY A 2 10.80 2.61 -36.85
N VAL A 3 11.44 1.74 -36.12
CA VAL A 3 10.90 0.42 -35.81
C VAL A 3 9.65 0.62 -35.00
N SER A 4 8.49 0.40 -35.63
CA SER A 4 7.22 0.30 -34.90
C SER A 4 7.37 -0.83 -33.87
N LYS A 5 7.56 -0.48 -32.59
CA LYS A 5 7.56 -1.46 -31.51
C LYS A 5 6.19 -2.13 -31.54
N ALA A 6 6.16 -3.40 -31.85
CA ALA A 6 4.94 -4.20 -31.80
C ALA A 6 4.34 -4.06 -30.40
N ILE A 7 3.12 -3.58 -30.34
CA ILE A 7 2.39 -3.45 -29.09
C ILE A 7 1.99 -4.85 -28.65
N PRO A 8 2.29 -5.26 -27.41
CA PRO A 8 1.95 -6.60 -26.96
C PRO A 8 0.46 -6.84 -27.05
N ARG A 9 0.06 -8.02 -27.47
CA ARG A 9 -1.33 -8.47 -27.33
C ARG A 9 -1.63 -8.58 -25.85
N VAL A 10 -2.46 -7.69 -25.35
CA VAL A 10 -3.05 -7.83 -24.01
C VAL A 10 -4.33 -8.63 -24.14
N PRO A 11 -4.72 -9.37 -23.10
CA PRO A 11 -5.98 -10.10 -23.10
C PRO A 11 -7.14 -9.22 -23.52
N ASN A 12 -8.00 -9.74 -24.40
CA ASN A 12 -9.15 -9.02 -24.89
C ASN A 12 -9.95 -8.41 -23.74
N GLY A 13 -10.42 -7.19 -23.93
CA GLY A 13 -11.16 -6.46 -22.92
C GLY A 13 -10.31 -5.61 -21.97
N VAL A 14 -8.97 -5.67 -22.05
CA VAL A 14 -8.10 -4.82 -21.23
C VAL A 14 -7.68 -3.56 -21.97
N LEU A 15 -7.28 -3.66 -23.23
CA LEU A 15 -6.80 -2.52 -24.03
C LEU A 15 -7.40 -2.43 -25.42
N GLY A 16 -8.25 -3.37 -25.81
CA GLY A 16 -8.68 -3.49 -27.19
C GLY A 16 -7.54 -3.84 -28.16
N GLU A 17 -7.87 -4.13 -29.41
CA GLU A 17 -6.88 -4.58 -30.41
C GLU A 17 -5.89 -3.49 -30.87
N ARG A 18 -6.20 -2.22 -30.60
CA ARG A 18 -5.30 -1.09 -30.84
C ARG A 18 -5.29 -0.21 -29.59
N PRO A 19 -4.24 -0.22 -28.80
CA PRO A 19 -4.01 0.88 -27.91
C PRO A 19 -3.89 2.10 -28.80
N LEU A 20 -4.85 3.00 -28.66
CA LEU A 20 -4.77 4.33 -29.23
C LEU A 20 -3.59 5.05 -28.58
N PHE A 21 -2.41 4.51 -28.69
CA PHE A 21 -1.24 4.98 -28.03
C PHE A 21 -0.61 6.10 -28.82
N THR A 22 -0.73 7.32 -28.30
CA THR A 22 -0.14 8.51 -28.88
C THR A 22 1.11 8.97 -28.12
N GLY A 23 1.76 8.06 -27.38
CA GLY A 23 2.90 8.40 -26.53
C GLY A 23 2.54 9.04 -25.18
N LYS A 24 1.25 9.26 -24.89
CA LYS A 24 0.76 9.77 -23.62
C LYS A 24 0.08 8.65 -22.83
N ALA A 25 0.23 8.69 -21.52
CA ALA A 25 -0.44 7.78 -20.61
C ALA A 25 -1.97 7.78 -20.84
N ARG A 26 -2.58 6.62 -20.73
CA ARG A 26 -3.97 6.42 -21.08
C ARG A 26 -4.84 6.01 -19.92
N PRO A 27 -6.15 6.31 -20.02
CA PRO A 27 -7.09 5.88 -19.00
C PRO A 27 -7.15 4.35 -18.90
N HIS A 28 -7.33 3.90 -17.71
CA HIS A 28 -7.12 2.57 -17.22
C HIS A 28 -8.31 1.67 -17.36
N TYR A 29 -9.38 2.21 -17.81
CA TYR A 29 -10.57 1.44 -17.91
C TYR A 29 -10.65 0.83 -19.26
N ILE A 30 -10.58 -0.48 -19.31
CA ILE A 30 -11.38 -1.01 -20.38
C ILE A 30 -11.61 -2.46 -20.06
N SER A 31 -12.67 -2.72 -19.35
CA SER A 31 -13.44 -3.92 -19.57
C SER A 31 -14.07 -3.81 -20.97
N ALA A 32 -13.98 -4.81 -21.80
CA ALA A 32 -14.79 -4.88 -22.99
C ALA A 32 -16.27 -4.87 -22.57
N PRO A 33 -17.17 -4.23 -23.34
CA PRO A 33 -18.58 -4.10 -22.97
C PRO A 33 -19.30 -5.43 -22.74
N ASP A 34 -18.77 -6.52 -23.27
CA ASP A 34 -19.28 -7.88 -23.22
C ASP A 34 -18.67 -8.76 -22.11
N ARG A 35 -17.75 -8.21 -21.29
CA ARG A 35 -17.05 -8.97 -20.25
C ARG A 35 -17.19 -8.34 -18.87
N THR A 36 -17.34 -9.20 -17.86
CA THR A 36 -17.24 -8.76 -16.47
C THR A 36 -15.80 -8.48 -16.09
N VAL A 37 -15.58 -7.64 -15.07
CA VAL A 37 -14.22 -7.40 -14.53
C VAL A 37 -13.55 -8.69 -14.04
N PHE A 38 -14.33 -9.66 -13.55
CA PHE A 38 -13.86 -10.98 -13.15
C PHE A 38 -13.27 -11.75 -14.35
N GLN A 39 -14.02 -11.86 -15.44
CA GLN A 39 -13.56 -12.52 -16.67
C GLN A 39 -12.32 -11.84 -17.25
N ALA A 40 -12.31 -10.50 -17.27
CA ALA A 40 -11.16 -9.74 -17.73
C ALA A 40 -9.91 -10.01 -16.87
N SER A 41 -10.07 -10.12 -15.54
CA SER A 41 -8.95 -10.42 -14.65
C SER A 41 -8.44 -11.85 -14.81
N MET A 42 -9.32 -12.83 -15.01
CA MET A 42 -8.91 -14.20 -15.33
C MET A 42 -8.08 -14.24 -16.63
N ASP A 43 -8.49 -13.51 -17.67
CA ASP A 43 -7.74 -13.44 -18.93
C ASP A 43 -6.38 -12.74 -18.75
N ARG A 44 -6.31 -11.69 -17.92
CA ARG A 44 -5.04 -11.02 -17.55
C ARG A 44 -4.08 -11.99 -16.89
N VAL A 45 -4.56 -12.74 -15.93
CA VAL A 45 -3.74 -13.71 -15.20
C VAL A 45 -3.29 -14.85 -16.12
N ARG A 46 -4.19 -15.40 -16.97
CA ARG A 46 -3.81 -16.41 -17.97
C ARG A 46 -2.70 -15.91 -18.90
N TRP A 47 -2.85 -14.67 -19.39
CA TRP A 47 -1.83 -14.05 -20.22
C TRP A 47 -0.48 -13.92 -19.49
N LEU A 48 -0.47 -13.59 -18.19
CA LEU A 48 0.78 -13.52 -17.43
C LEU A 48 1.46 -14.87 -17.29
N PHE A 49 0.71 -15.94 -17.04
CA PHE A 49 1.29 -17.29 -17.00
C PHE A 49 1.89 -17.69 -18.36
N ASP A 50 1.27 -17.31 -19.47
CA ASP A 50 1.80 -17.57 -20.81
C ASP A 50 3.01 -16.67 -21.13
N GLU A 51 2.96 -15.39 -20.79
CA GLU A 51 4.00 -14.40 -21.09
C GLU A 51 5.29 -14.62 -20.28
N PHE A 52 5.19 -15.12 -19.07
CA PHE A 52 6.31 -15.34 -18.16
C PHE A 52 6.65 -16.82 -17.95
N ASP A 53 6.15 -17.69 -18.81
CA ASP A 53 6.43 -19.14 -18.79
C ASP A 53 6.19 -19.75 -17.38
N GLY A 54 5.05 -19.40 -16.78
CA GLY A 54 4.65 -19.87 -15.46
C GLY A 54 5.36 -19.19 -14.27
N LYS A 55 6.34 -18.31 -14.50
CA LYS A 55 7.03 -17.56 -13.42
C LYS A 55 6.15 -16.42 -12.91
N VAL A 56 5.15 -16.80 -12.15
CA VAL A 56 4.17 -15.89 -11.56
C VAL A 56 4.13 -16.12 -10.05
N SER A 57 4.13 -15.04 -9.29
CA SER A 57 3.99 -15.06 -7.83
C SER A 57 2.96 -14.05 -7.35
N VAL A 58 2.46 -14.21 -6.14
CA VAL A 58 1.48 -13.31 -5.52
C VAL A 58 2.04 -12.73 -4.24
N SER A 59 1.96 -11.41 -4.07
CA SER A 59 2.19 -10.78 -2.78
C SER A 59 0.87 -10.71 -2.01
N THR A 60 0.83 -11.31 -0.83
CA THR A 60 -0.32 -11.23 0.08
C THR A 60 -0.09 -10.21 1.19
N SER A 61 -1.13 -9.54 1.61
CA SER A 61 -1.17 -8.68 2.79
C SER A 61 -2.24 -9.14 3.80
N GLY A 62 -2.89 -10.27 3.54
CA GLY A 62 -4.09 -10.70 4.28
C GLY A 62 -5.33 -9.86 4.01
N GLY A 63 -5.26 -8.87 3.12
CA GLY A 63 -6.39 -8.03 2.76
C GLY A 63 -7.29 -8.65 1.68
N LYS A 64 -8.57 -8.28 1.64
CA LYS A 64 -9.57 -8.80 0.68
C LYS A 64 -9.13 -8.71 -0.79
N ASP A 65 -8.38 -7.66 -1.14
CA ASP A 65 -7.92 -7.41 -2.50
C ASP A 65 -6.81 -8.40 -2.89
N SER A 66 -5.84 -8.65 -1.99
CA SER A 66 -4.81 -9.68 -2.20
C SER A 66 -5.38 -11.09 -2.15
N THR A 67 -6.42 -11.34 -1.36
CA THR A 67 -7.17 -12.61 -1.36
C THR A 67 -7.75 -12.91 -2.74
N VAL A 68 -8.45 -11.94 -3.35
CA VAL A 68 -9.00 -12.13 -4.70
C VAL A 68 -7.90 -12.41 -5.72
N VAL A 69 -6.78 -11.67 -5.68
CA VAL A 69 -5.67 -11.90 -6.62
C VAL A 69 -5.06 -13.28 -6.43
N LEU A 70 -4.90 -13.73 -5.18
CA LEU A 70 -4.42 -15.08 -4.85
C LEU A 70 -5.33 -16.16 -5.46
N GLU A 71 -6.63 -16.07 -5.26
CA GLU A 71 -7.58 -17.07 -5.74
C GLU A 71 -7.69 -17.10 -7.27
N LEU A 72 -7.66 -15.92 -7.93
CA LEU A 72 -7.59 -15.85 -9.39
C LEU A 72 -6.29 -16.50 -9.92
N ALA A 73 -5.16 -16.25 -9.27
CA ALA A 73 -3.87 -16.80 -9.66
C ALA A 73 -3.81 -18.32 -9.45
N LEU A 74 -4.34 -18.81 -8.32
CA LEU A 74 -4.43 -20.26 -8.04
C LEU A 74 -5.33 -20.98 -9.05
N ALA A 75 -6.46 -20.39 -9.41
CA ALA A 75 -7.34 -20.96 -10.43
C ALA A 75 -6.60 -21.13 -11.77
N VAL A 76 -5.87 -20.10 -12.19
CA VAL A 76 -5.10 -20.17 -13.45
C VAL A 76 -3.87 -21.07 -13.32
N ALA A 77 -3.14 -21.04 -12.19
CA ALA A 77 -2.02 -21.94 -11.95
C ALA A 77 -2.46 -23.43 -12.06
N ARG A 78 -3.65 -23.74 -11.54
CA ARG A 78 -4.26 -25.08 -11.67
C ARG A 78 -4.61 -25.40 -13.12
N GLU A 79 -5.21 -24.47 -13.88
CA GLU A 79 -5.50 -24.62 -15.30
C GLU A 79 -4.22 -24.90 -16.13
N LYS A 80 -3.11 -24.26 -15.76
CA LYS A 80 -1.83 -24.32 -16.50
C LYS A 80 -0.87 -25.41 -16.00
N GLY A 81 -1.21 -26.11 -14.90
CA GLY A 81 -0.30 -27.08 -14.30
C GLY A 81 0.94 -26.48 -13.64
N CYS A 82 0.82 -25.26 -13.13
CA CYS A 82 1.91 -24.48 -12.52
C CYS A 82 1.80 -24.41 -10.97
N LEU A 83 1.19 -25.42 -10.35
CA LEU A 83 1.14 -25.54 -8.90
C LEU A 83 2.39 -26.26 -8.35
N PRO A 84 2.83 -25.96 -7.08
CA PRO A 84 2.30 -24.95 -6.18
C PRO A 84 2.63 -23.53 -6.64
N LEU A 85 1.70 -22.59 -6.36
CA LEU A 85 1.90 -21.17 -6.65
C LEU A 85 2.74 -20.51 -5.56
N THR A 86 3.78 -19.76 -5.94
CA THR A 86 4.57 -19.00 -4.98
C THR A 86 3.79 -17.80 -4.47
N VAL A 87 3.63 -17.73 -3.14
CA VAL A 87 2.97 -16.65 -2.42
C VAL A 87 3.93 -16.04 -1.42
N VAL A 88 4.04 -14.72 -1.40
CA VAL A 88 5.00 -14.01 -0.57
C VAL A 88 4.29 -13.12 0.43
N TRP A 89 4.68 -13.23 1.69
CA TRP A 89 4.31 -12.30 2.73
C TRP A 89 5.55 -11.74 3.43
N LEU A 90 5.74 -10.44 3.34
CA LEU A 90 6.72 -9.70 4.13
C LEU A 90 6.02 -9.20 5.39
N ASP A 91 6.17 -9.95 6.44
CA ASP A 91 5.50 -9.78 7.72
C ASP A 91 6.12 -8.63 8.52
N GLN A 92 5.29 -7.67 8.91
CA GLN A 92 5.70 -6.45 9.59
C GLN A 92 5.59 -6.54 11.12
N GLU A 93 5.55 -7.75 11.70
CA GLU A 93 5.44 -8.01 13.14
C GLU A 93 4.10 -7.53 13.76
N CYS A 94 3.80 -6.25 13.60
CA CYS A 94 2.66 -5.57 14.23
C CYS A 94 1.36 -5.77 13.46
N GLU A 95 0.95 -7.03 13.31
CA GLU A 95 -0.26 -7.47 12.59
C GLU A 95 -1.36 -7.86 13.58
N PHE A 96 -2.64 -7.65 13.20
CA PHE A 96 -3.77 -8.21 13.91
C PHE A 96 -3.70 -9.74 13.92
N GLN A 97 -4.08 -10.37 15.04
CA GLN A 97 -4.05 -11.84 15.15
C GLN A 97 -4.88 -12.50 14.05
N ALA A 98 -6.06 -11.96 13.76
CA ALA A 98 -6.89 -12.44 12.66
C ALA A 98 -6.16 -12.43 11.30
N THR A 99 -5.26 -11.47 11.07
CA THR A 99 -4.44 -11.44 9.86
C THR A 99 -3.40 -12.56 9.86
N VAL A 100 -2.74 -12.79 10.99
CA VAL A 100 -1.76 -13.87 11.14
C VAL A 100 -2.42 -15.22 10.94
N ASP A 101 -3.60 -15.44 11.53
CA ASP A 101 -4.33 -16.70 11.41
C ASP A 101 -4.80 -16.94 9.98
N TYR A 102 -5.25 -15.91 9.27
CA TYR A 102 -5.56 -16.00 7.85
C TYR A 102 -4.32 -16.36 7.01
N GLN A 103 -3.16 -15.76 7.29
CA GLN A 103 -1.93 -16.07 6.56
C GLN A 103 -1.45 -17.51 6.84
N ARG A 104 -1.65 -18.02 8.05
CA ARG A 104 -1.41 -19.45 8.37
C ARG A 104 -2.31 -20.35 7.53
N SER A 105 -3.61 -20.05 7.46
CA SER A 105 -4.53 -20.85 6.62
C SER A 105 -4.12 -20.87 5.15
N VAL A 106 -3.56 -19.76 4.64
CA VAL A 106 -2.99 -19.71 3.28
C VAL A 106 -1.71 -20.54 3.18
N ALA A 107 -0.82 -20.48 4.19
CA ALA A 107 0.43 -21.23 4.21
C ALA A 107 0.22 -22.75 4.29
N ASP A 108 -0.84 -23.20 4.95
CA ASP A 108 -1.19 -24.62 5.10
C ASP A 108 -1.78 -25.23 3.82
N ARG A 109 -2.03 -24.44 2.78
CA ARG A 109 -2.60 -24.93 1.53
C ARG A 109 -1.59 -25.74 0.71
N PRO A 110 -1.95 -26.95 0.24
CA PRO A 110 -1.05 -27.80 -0.55
C PRO A 110 -0.76 -27.26 -1.96
N ASP A 111 -1.58 -26.32 -2.47
CA ASP A 111 -1.42 -25.68 -3.77
C ASP A 111 -0.62 -24.36 -3.71
N VAL A 112 -0.03 -24.04 -2.53
CA VAL A 112 0.74 -22.79 -2.26
C VAL A 112 2.16 -23.14 -1.82
N ASP A 113 3.15 -22.49 -2.44
CA ASP A 113 4.53 -22.35 -1.95
C ASP A 113 4.63 -21.03 -1.17
N PHE A 114 4.35 -21.07 0.14
CA PHE A 114 4.24 -19.87 0.96
C PHE A 114 5.61 -19.44 1.48
N ARG A 115 6.06 -18.25 1.08
CA ARG A 115 7.31 -17.64 1.52
C ARG A 115 7.03 -16.55 2.54
N TRP A 116 7.06 -16.93 3.79
CA TRP A 116 6.80 -16.06 4.94
C TRP A 116 8.10 -15.44 5.43
N TYR A 117 8.30 -14.14 5.18
CA TYR A 117 9.49 -13.42 5.61
C TYR A 117 9.24 -12.72 6.94
N GLN A 118 9.88 -13.22 8.02
CA GLN A 118 9.93 -12.61 9.35
C GLN A 118 11.37 -12.20 9.66
N VAL A 119 11.88 -11.26 8.88
CA VAL A 119 13.27 -10.82 8.86
C VAL A 119 13.40 -9.40 9.40
N PRO A 120 14.56 -9.04 9.99
CA PRO A 120 14.76 -7.68 10.50
C PRO A 120 14.72 -6.63 9.39
N PHE A 121 13.87 -5.62 9.56
CA PHE A 121 13.90 -4.40 8.75
C PHE A 121 13.23 -3.25 9.49
N ARG A 122 13.42 -2.02 8.99
CA ARG A 122 12.96 -0.81 9.63
C ARG A 122 11.73 -0.24 8.93
N LEU A 123 10.72 0.05 9.74
CA LEU A 123 9.48 0.69 9.35
C LEU A 123 9.29 2.03 10.04
N PHE A 124 8.40 2.82 9.48
CA PHE A 124 7.90 4.02 10.13
C PHE A 124 6.82 3.65 11.14
N ASN A 125 6.95 4.17 12.36
CA ASN A 125 5.97 4.03 13.44
C ASN A 125 5.23 5.34 13.64
N SER A 126 3.96 5.39 13.28
CA SER A 126 3.12 6.58 13.44
C SER A 126 2.60 6.78 14.87
N THR A 127 2.80 5.79 15.76
CA THR A 127 2.26 5.84 17.12
C THR A 127 3.13 6.66 18.09
N ASN A 128 4.38 6.92 17.74
CA ASN A 128 5.32 7.64 18.60
C ASN A 128 6.04 8.75 17.84
N HIS A 129 5.97 9.99 18.37
CA HIS A 129 6.68 11.13 17.80
C HIS A 129 8.17 11.17 18.19
N ASP A 130 8.51 10.66 19.40
CA ASP A 130 9.87 10.70 19.91
C ASP A 130 10.77 9.67 19.24
N ASP A 131 10.22 8.49 18.95
CA ASP A 131 10.89 7.43 18.18
C ASP A 131 10.02 6.95 17.02
N PRO A 132 10.15 7.58 15.85
CA PRO A 132 9.31 7.28 14.69
C PRO A 132 9.74 6.01 13.93
N TRP A 133 10.69 5.26 14.45
CA TRP A 133 11.21 4.08 13.79
C TRP A 133 10.91 2.81 14.58
N LEU A 134 10.46 1.78 13.87
CA LEU A 134 10.24 0.45 14.39
C LEU A 134 11.17 -0.54 13.69
N ASN A 135 12.02 -1.22 14.44
CA ASN A 135 12.81 -2.33 13.95
C ASN A 135 11.99 -3.62 14.13
N VAL A 136 11.21 -3.97 13.12
CA VAL A 136 10.43 -5.21 13.15
C VAL A 136 11.35 -6.41 13.09
N TRP A 137 11.04 -7.43 13.88
CA TRP A 137 11.84 -8.65 13.99
C TRP A 137 13.31 -8.40 14.38
N GLY A 138 13.63 -7.22 14.96
CA GLY A 138 14.97 -6.84 15.38
C GLY A 138 15.51 -7.78 16.46
N GLU A 139 16.80 -8.05 16.42
CA GLU A 139 17.46 -8.85 17.44
C GLU A 139 17.44 -8.12 18.79
N GLY A 140 17.05 -8.81 19.86
CA GLY A 140 16.93 -8.23 21.21
C GLY A 140 15.71 -7.36 21.47
N GLU A 141 14.80 -7.25 20.51
CA GLU A 141 13.51 -6.56 20.69
C GLU A 141 12.47 -7.49 21.30
N ASP A 142 11.56 -6.95 22.09
CA ASP A 142 10.39 -7.67 22.63
C ASP A 142 9.30 -7.73 21.57
N TRP A 143 9.33 -8.73 20.71
CA TRP A 143 8.39 -8.89 19.61
C TRP A 143 6.95 -9.09 20.11
N VAL A 144 5.97 -8.60 19.33
CA VAL A 144 4.54 -8.78 19.65
C VAL A 144 4.15 -10.26 19.69
N ARG A 145 4.82 -11.08 18.89
CA ARG A 145 4.62 -12.54 18.82
C ARG A 145 5.91 -13.24 18.42
N GLU A 146 5.97 -14.53 18.65
CA GLU A 146 7.08 -15.36 18.19
C GLU A 146 7.06 -15.52 16.66
N LYS A 147 8.22 -15.77 16.08
CA LYS A 147 8.34 -16.12 14.66
C LYS A 147 7.78 -17.51 14.41
N GLU A 148 7.15 -17.69 13.25
CA GLU A 148 6.71 -19.01 12.82
C GLU A 148 7.93 -19.91 12.55
N PRO A 149 7.90 -21.18 12.98
CA PRO A 149 9.05 -22.08 12.84
C PRO A 149 9.52 -22.27 11.39
N ASP A 150 8.57 -22.30 10.45
CA ASP A 150 8.82 -22.54 9.03
C ASP A 150 8.98 -21.26 8.22
N SER A 151 9.04 -20.09 8.89
CA SER A 151 9.25 -18.81 8.20
C SER A 151 10.73 -18.54 7.91
N ILE A 152 10.98 -17.60 7.02
CA ILE A 152 12.33 -17.15 6.65
C ILE A 152 12.75 -16.09 7.67
N HIS A 153 13.76 -16.40 8.50
CA HIS A 153 14.19 -15.55 9.61
C HIS A 153 15.35 -14.61 9.27
N ASP A 154 16.01 -14.83 8.14
CA ASP A 154 17.14 -14.01 7.69
C ASP A 154 17.19 -13.94 6.16
N HIS A 155 17.94 -12.99 5.62
CA HIS A 155 18.16 -12.81 4.19
C HIS A 155 19.58 -12.34 3.88
N ASN A 156 20.01 -12.58 2.64
CA ASN A 156 21.33 -12.20 2.14
C ASN A 156 21.28 -11.10 1.06
N TYR A 157 20.30 -10.20 1.15
CA TYR A 157 20.17 -9.08 0.23
C TYR A 157 21.01 -7.89 0.69
N TYR A 158 21.83 -7.35 -0.22
CA TYR A 158 22.69 -6.20 0.03
C TYR A 158 22.45 -5.12 -1.03
N VAL A 159 22.63 -3.86 -0.63
CA VAL A 159 22.61 -2.69 -1.50
C VAL A 159 23.92 -1.93 -1.38
N GLY A 160 24.38 -1.38 -2.52
CA GLY A 160 25.71 -0.77 -2.61
C GLY A 160 26.82 -1.75 -2.94
N THR A 161 28.02 -1.24 -3.15
CA THR A 161 29.21 -2.05 -3.54
C THR A 161 30.42 -1.72 -2.67
N GLY A 162 31.30 -2.71 -2.48
CA GLY A 162 32.55 -2.55 -1.71
C GLY A 162 32.30 -2.10 -0.28
N LYS A 163 33.05 -1.09 0.20
CA LYS A 163 32.94 -0.57 1.58
C LYS A 163 31.59 0.13 1.87
N ARG A 164 30.76 0.39 0.87
CA ARG A 164 29.42 0.99 1.03
C ARG A 164 28.30 -0.05 0.96
N ALA A 165 28.63 -1.32 0.80
CA ALA A 165 27.66 -2.39 0.85
C ALA A 165 27.02 -2.46 2.24
N ARG A 166 25.68 -2.44 2.31
CA ARG A 166 24.92 -2.66 3.54
C ARG A 166 23.84 -3.71 3.31
N LYS A 167 23.51 -4.46 4.34
CA LYS A 167 22.36 -5.35 4.30
C LYS A 167 21.09 -4.50 4.13
N VAL A 168 20.16 -4.99 3.30
CA VAL A 168 18.90 -4.29 3.05
C VAL A 168 18.05 -4.32 4.33
N ASP A 169 17.67 -3.14 4.81
CA ASP A 169 16.96 -2.95 6.07
C ASP A 169 15.72 -2.04 5.96
N ARG A 170 15.33 -1.68 4.73
CA ARG A 170 14.16 -0.85 4.47
C ARG A 170 13.09 -1.64 3.74
N PHE A 171 11.83 -1.49 4.14
CA PHE A 171 10.68 -2.21 3.60
C PHE A 171 10.67 -2.29 2.06
N LYS A 172 10.72 -1.13 1.39
CA LYS A 172 10.65 -1.09 -0.08
C LYS A 172 11.86 -1.70 -0.77
N GLU A 173 13.05 -1.51 -0.20
CA GLU A 173 14.29 -2.10 -0.73
C GLU A 173 14.26 -3.63 -0.57
N LEU A 174 13.80 -4.11 0.58
CA LEU A 174 13.69 -5.54 0.87
C LEU A 174 12.66 -6.22 -0.02
N LEU A 175 11.47 -5.64 -0.16
CA LEU A 175 10.43 -6.18 -1.03
C LEU A 175 10.90 -6.22 -2.49
N ASN A 176 11.62 -5.19 -2.95
CA ASN A 176 12.21 -5.19 -4.28
C ASN A 176 13.27 -6.29 -4.43
N ALA A 177 14.16 -6.47 -3.45
CA ALA A 177 15.19 -7.51 -3.50
C ALA A 177 14.59 -8.93 -3.51
N ILE A 178 13.54 -9.17 -2.72
CA ILE A 178 12.80 -10.43 -2.75
C ILE A 178 12.17 -10.67 -4.14
N ASN A 179 11.56 -9.64 -4.72
CA ASN A 179 10.94 -9.74 -6.03
C ASN A 179 11.98 -9.92 -7.16
N GLU A 180 13.14 -9.26 -7.06
CA GLU A 180 14.25 -9.43 -8.01
C GLU A 180 14.83 -10.86 -7.98
N ASP A 181 14.95 -11.44 -6.80
CA ASP A 181 15.43 -12.81 -6.61
C ASP A 181 14.48 -13.84 -7.23
N MET A 182 13.18 -13.62 -7.14
CA MET A 182 12.18 -14.50 -7.75
C MET A 182 12.06 -14.31 -9.26
N GLY A 183 12.25 -13.07 -9.74
CA GLY A 183 12.05 -12.72 -11.16
C GLY A 183 10.59 -12.88 -11.63
N GLY A 184 10.32 -12.53 -12.89
CA GLY A 184 9.03 -12.80 -13.53
C GLY A 184 7.93 -11.79 -13.18
N ALA A 185 6.69 -12.29 -13.07
CA ALA A 185 5.50 -11.48 -12.80
C ALA A 185 5.04 -11.60 -11.34
N HIS A 186 4.96 -10.46 -10.66
CA HIS A 186 4.43 -10.39 -9.29
C HIS A 186 3.06 -9.74 -9.30
N LEU A 187 2.08 -10.45 -8.75
CA LEU A 187 0.70 -9.99 -8.69
C LEU A 187 0.42 -9.30 -7.35
N THR A 188 -0.26 -8.17 -7.40
CA THR A 188 -0.70 -7.43 -6.22
C THR A 188 -2.14 -6.97 -6.35
N GLY A 189 -2.82 -6.79 -5.21
CA GLY A 189 -4.22 -6.39 -5.11
C GLY A 189 -4.48 -4.89 -5.26
N LEU A 190 -3.62 -4.12 -5.94
CA LEU A 190 -3.80 -2.68 -6.10
C LEU A 190 -4.98 -2.35 -7.03
N ARG A 191 -5.86 -1.44 -6.56
CA ARG A 191 -7.03 -0.96 -7.31
C ARG A 191 -7.02 0.55 -7.51
N ALA A 192 -7.47 1.00 -8.68
CA ALA A 192 -7.57 2.42 -9.02
C ALA A 192 -8.60 3.18 -8.16
N GLU A 193 -9.61 2.46 -7.64
CA GLU A 193 -10.63 3.05 -6.77
C GLU A 193 -10.10 3.50 -5.40
N GLU A 194 -9.05 2.87 -4.88
CA GLU A 194 -8.56 3.10 -3.53
C GLU A 194 -8.05 4.51 -3.28
N SER A 195 -7.43 5.13 -4.29
CA SER A 195 -7.02 6.53 -4.19
C SER A 195 -6.75 7.18 -5.55
N PRO A 196 -6.88 8.52 -5.65
CA PRO A 196 -6.48 9.25 -6.85
C PRO A 196 -5.03 9.02 -7.24
N ALA A 197 -4.12 8.91 -6.26
CA ALA A 197 -2.70 8.66 -6.49
C ALA A 197 -2.47 7.30 -7.18
N ARG A 198 -3.14 6.23 -6.72
CA ARG A 198 -3.06 4.90 -7.35
C ARG A 198 -3.62 4.91 -8.77
N ARG A 199 -4.75 5.58 -8.98
CA ARG A 199 -5.34 5.76 -10.31
C ARG A 199 -4.38 6.44 -11.28
N ILE A 200 -3.68 7.48 -10.82
CA ILE A 200 -2.71 8.21 -11.65
C ILE A 200 -1.48 7.36 -11.94
N SER A 201 -0.91 6.72 -10.91
CA SER A 201 0.32 5.95 -11.06
C SER A 201 0.19 4.84 -12.10
N LEU A 202 -0.95 4.16 -12.12
CA LEU A 202 -1.27 3.15 -13.11
C LEU A 202 -1.35 3.69 -14.55
N GLY A 203 -1.74 4.97 -14.73
CA GLY A 203 -1.86 5.58 -16.04
C GLY A 203 -0.66 6.35 -16.54
N THR A 204 0.21 6.76 -15.64
CA THR A 204 1.37 7.60 -16.01
C THR A 204 2.65 6.80 -16.20
N ASN A 205 2.77 5.65 -15.57
CA ASN A 205 3.97 4.83 -15.57
C ASN A 205 3.64 3.37 -15.94
N PRO A 206 3.20 3.08 -17.18
CA PRO A 206 3.03 1.70 -17.62
C PRO A 206 4.39 1.02 -17.56
N GLY A 207 4.46 -0.10 -16.86
CA GLY A 207 5.69 -0.84 -16.68
C GLY A 207 6.00 -1.73 -17.86
N TYR A 208 5.51 -2.94 -17.83
CA TYR A 208 5.81 -3.98 -18.80
C TYR A 208 5.08 -3.74 -20.13
N LYS A 209 5.83 -3.60 -21.21
CA LYS A 209 5.30 -3.52 -22.59
C LYS A 209 4.05 -2.63 -22.76
N TRP A 210 3.97 -1.52 -22.00
CA TRP A 210 2.85 -0.59 -22.02
C TRP A 210 1.52 -1.12 -21.45
N VAL A 211 1.55 -2.20 -20.70
CA VAL A 211 0.38 -2.69 -19.96
C VAL A 211 0.01 -1.70 -18.87
N THR A 212 -1.20 -1.13 -18.92
CA THR A 212 -1.65 -0.06 -18.01
C THR A 212 -1.92 -0.52 -16.58
N TRP A 213 -2.08 -1.81 -16.38
CA TRP A 213 -2.22 -2.44 -15.07
C TRP A 213 -0.92 -3.10 -14.60
N SER A 214 0.21 -2.61 -15.08
CA SER A 214 1.53 -2.99 -14.60
C SER A 214 2.30 -1.78 -14.09
N SER A 215 3.22 -2.00 -13.16
CA SER A 215 4.17 -1.03 -12.67
C SER A 215 5.56 -1.65 -12.54
N GLY A 216 6.60 -0.82 -12.43
CA GLY A 216 7.98 -1.29 -12.34
C GLY A 216 8.84 -0.75 -13.48
N GLY A 217 10.14 -0.62 -13.23
CA GLY A 217 11.09 -0.03 -14.17
C GLY A 217 11.70 -1.07 -15.13
N THR A 218 12.13 -0.60 -16.29
CA THR A 218 12.82 -1.38 -17.33
C THR A 218 14.21 -1.88 -16.92
N ALA A 219 14.69 -1.55 -15.73
CA ALA A 219 16.03 -1.88 -15.22
C ALA A 219 16.04 -3.04 -14.21
N ARG A 220 14.93 -3.78 -14.06
CA ARG A 220 14.77 -4.86 -13.10
C ARG A 220 14.27 -6.12 -13.78
N ASP A 221 14.64 -7.27 -13.25
CA ASP A 221 14.25 -8.58 -13.79
C ASP A 221 12.85 -9.03 -13.35
N PHE A 222 12.07 -8.13 -12.71
CA PHE A 222 10.71 -8.40 -12.29
C PHE A 222 9.75 -7.26 -12.63
N TYR A 223 8.46 -7.59 -12.72
CA TYR A 223 7.39 -6.65 -13.02
C TYR A 223 6.22 -6.86 -12.05
N LEU A 224 5.65 -5.75 -11.58
CA LEU A 224 4.44 -5.78 -10.75
C LEU A 224 3.21 -5.65 -11.64
N PHE A 225 2.24 -6.52 -11.42
CA PHE A 225 0.97 -6.51 -12.13
C PHE A 225 -0.21 -6.41 -11.17
N HIS A 226 -1.24 -5.70 -11.59
CA HIS A 226 -2.42 -5.39 -10.80
C HIS A 226 -3.68 -5.89 -11.54
N PRO A 227 -3.95 -7.19 -11.58
CA PRO A 227 -4.99 -7.77 -12.44
C PRO A 227 -6.39 -7.30 -12.13
N ILE A 228 -6.64 -6.80 -10.90
CA ILE A 228 -7.93 -6.28 -10.42
C ILE A 228 -7.97 -4.74 -10.34
N TYR A 229 -7.09 -4.03 -11.05
CA TYR A 229 -6.92 -2.57 -10.95
C TYR A 229 -8.19 -1.78 -11.22
N ASP A 230 -9.10 -2.29 -12.06
CA ASP A 230 -10.36 -1.69 -12.46
C ASP A 230 -11.58 -2.12 -11.62
N TRP A 231 -11.37 -2.96 -10.60
CA TRP A 231 -12.42 -3.42 -9.70
C TRP A 231 -12.84 -2.36 -8.69
N THR A 232 -14.13 -2.35 -8.36
CA THR A 232 -14.66 -1.64 -7.21
C THR A 232 -14.59 -2.51 -5.95
N PHE A 233 -14.75 -1.91 -4.77
CA PHE A 233 -14.84 -2.69 -3.53
C PHE A 233 -16.02 -3.69 -3.54
N ARG A 234 -17.09 -3.39 -4.30
CA ARG A 234 -18.25 -4.27 -4.46
C ARG A 234 -17.89 -5.50 -5.29
N ASP A 235 -17.09 -5.33 -6.35
CA ASP A 235 -16.65 -6.46 -7.18
C ASP A 235 -15.79 -7.41 -6.36
N VAL A 236 -14.92 -6.90 -5.49
CA VAL A 236 -14.09 -7.69 -4.58
C VAL A 236 -14.94 -8.54 -3.65
N TRP A 237 -15.87 -7.93 -2.91
CA TRP A 237 -16.73 -8.65 -1.99
C TRP A 237 -17.68 -9.61 -2.70
N LYS A 238 -18.19 -9.22 -3.88
CA LYS A 238 -19.00 -10.12 -4.70
C LYS A 238 -18.22 -11.35 -5.12
N ALA A 239 -16.99 -11.21 -5.56
CA ALA A 239 -16.17 -12.34 -5.97
C ALA A 239 -15.87 -13.28 -4.79
N ILE A 240 -15.52 -12.76 -3.61
CA ILE A 240 -15.33 -13.54 -2.39
C ILE A 240 -16.59 -14.33 -2.06
N HIS A 241 -17.73 -13.67 -2.02
CA HIS A 241 -19.02 -14.30 -1.70
C HIS A 241 -19.44 -15.36 -2.73
N ASP A 242 -19.42 -15.01 -4.02
CA ASP A 242 -19.94 -15.89 -5.09
C ASP A 242 -19.11 -17.17 -5.25
N ASN A 243 -17.82 -17.12 -4.90
CA ASN A 243 -16.92 -18.27 -4.99
C ASN A 243 -16.69 -18.98 -3.64
N GLY A 244 -17.26 -18.47 -2.55
CA GLY A 244 -17.08 -19.03 -1.21
C GLY A 244 -15.62 -19.00 -0.73
N TRP A 245 -14.86 -17.98 -1.14
CA TRP A 245 -13.45 -17.84 -0.74
C TRP A 245 -13.32 -17.43 0.72
N GLU A 246 -12.39 -18.03 1.41
CA GLU A 246 -12.00 -17.59 2.74
C GLU A 246 -11.38 -16.22 2.71
N TYR A 247 -11.63 -15.43 3.73
CA TYR A 247 -11.08 -14.09 3.90
C TYR A 247 -10.75 -13.81 5.38
N ASN A 248 -9.97 -12.78 5.60
CA ASN A 248 -9.49 -12.37 6.91
C ASN A 248 -10.67 -11.93 7.82
N ALA A 249 -10.86 -12.61 8.95
CA ALA A 249 -11.91 -12.34 9.94
C ALA A 249 -11.85 -10.92 10.54
N HIS A 250 -10.72 -10.22 10.40
CA HIS A 250 -10.61 -8.81 10.80
C HIS A 250 -11.67 -7.91 10.14
N TYR A 251 -12.13 -8.26 8.93
CA TYR A 251 -13.23 -7.54 8.28
C TYR A 251 -14.57 -7.69 9.01
N ASP A 252 -14.84 -8.85 9.60
CA ASP A 252 -16.05 -9.08 10.39
C ASP A 252 -16.01 -8.28 11.69
N HIS A 253 -14.83 -8.18 12.33
CA HIS A 253 -14.62 -7.31 13.48
C HIS A 253 -14.91 -5.85 13.11
N GLN A 254 -14.35 -5.35 12.00
CA GLN A 254 -14.63 -3.99 11.54
C GLN A 254 -16.12 -3.75 11.29
N PHE A 255 -16.81 -4.73 10.71
CA PHE A 255 -18.24 -4.63 10.45
C PHE A 255 -19.05 -4.54 11.74
N GLN A 256 -18.75 -5.37 12.73
CA GLN A 256 -19.39 -5.37 14.04
C GLN A 256 -19.23 -4.03 14.77
N TYR A 257 -18.10 -3.36 14.59
CA TYR A 257 -17.83 -2.03 15.15
C TYR A 257 -18.31 -0.86 14.25
N GLY A 258 -19.12 -1.16 13.24
CA GLY A 258 -19.79 -0.17 12.41
C GLY A 258 -18.88 0.55 11.41
N VAL A 259 -17.70 0.00 11.10
CA VAL A 259 -16.86 0.55 10.02
C VAL A 259 -17.59 0.38 8.69
N PRO A 260 -17.80 1.44 7.90
CA PRO A 260 -18.41 1.29 6.59
C PRO A 260 -17.63 0.33 5.70
N VAL A 261 -18.32 -0.62 5.04
CA VAL A 261 -17.69 -1.68 4.22
C VAL A 261 -16.68 -1.12 3.20
N ARG A 262 -16.97 0.05 2.64
CA ARG A 262 -16.07 0.75 1.71
C ARG A 262 -14.73 1.13 2.35
N ASN A 263 -14.72 1.41 3.65
CA ASN A 263 -13.55 1.89 4.38
C ASN A 263 -12.75 0.77 5.04
N MET A 264 -13.32 -0.44 5.09
CA MET A 264 -12.68 -1.59 5.72
C MET A 264 -11.38 -1.96 5.01
N ARG A 265 -10.32 -2.11 5.81
CA ARG A 265 -8.98 -2.49 5.32
C ARG A 265 -8.21 -3.26 6.40
N VAL A 266 -7.31 -4.10 5.97
CA VAL A 266 -6.25 -4.64 6.82
C VAL A 266 -5.08 -3.66 6.78
N SER A 267 -4.59 -3.26 7.94
CA SER A 267 -3.46 -2.35 8.13
C SER A 267 -2.77 -2.70 9.43
N ASN A 268 -1.45 -2.63 9.44
CA ASN A 268 -0.65 -2.85 10.64
C ASN A 268 -0.92 -1.75 11.68
N TYR A 269 -0.98 -2.10 12.96
CA TYR A 269 -1.37 -1.12 13.99
C TYR A 269 -0.29 -0.07 14.31
N HIS A 270 0.92 -0.18 13.77
CA HIS A 270 1.90 0.91 13.79
C HIS A 270 1.66 1.96 12.69
N HIS A 271 0.71 1.74 11.77
CA HIS A 271 0.44 2.61 10.63
C HIS A 271 -0.74 3.55 10.92
N GLU A 272 -0.68 4.80 10.45
CA GLU A 272 -1.72 5.81 10.64
C GLU A 272 -3.11 5.38 10.17
N THR A 273 -3.19 4.48 9.21
CA THR A 273 -4.47 3.98 8.69
C THR A 273 -5.16 2.98 9.61
N ALA A 274 -4.49 2.48 10.63
CA ALA A 274 -5.05 1.54 11.60
C ALA A 274 -5.72 2.21 12.80
N LEU A 275 -5.61 3.52 12.95
CA LEU A 275 -6.09 4.26 14.13
C LEU A 275 -7.56 3.98 14.48
N GLU A 276 -8.43 3.81 13.47
CA GLU A 276 -9.84 3.40 13.72
C GLU A 276 -9.94 2.00 14.30
N SER A 277 -9.11 1.09 13.83
CA SER A 277 -9.11 -0.30 14.29
C SER A 277 -8.54 -0.44 15.70
N LEU A 278 -7.68 0.48 16.14
CA LEU A 278 -7.12 0.48 17.48
C LEU A 278 -8.19 0.68 18.57
N GLN A 279 -9.28 1.39 18.26
CA GLN A 279 -10.35 1.67 19.22
C GLN A 279 -11.05 0.40 19.73
N TYR A 280 -11.13 -0.63 18.90
CA TYR A 280 -11.74 -1.90 19.26
C TYR A 280 -10.76 -3.05 19.44
N LEU A 281 -9.48 -2.84 19.13
CA LEU A 281 -8.46 -3.90 19.26
C LEU A 281 -8.41 -4.46 20.68
N GLN A 282 -8.55 -3.60 21.70
CA GLN A 282 -8.54 -4.01 23.10
C GLN A 282 -9.68 -4.97 23.44
N GLU A 283 -10.83 -4.84 22.79
CA GLU A 283 -12.00 -5.68 23.03
C GLU A 283 -11.95 -6.98 22.23
N VAL A 284 -11.48 -6.90 20.99
CA VAL A 284 -11.48 -8.02 20.05
C VAL A 284 -10.26 -8.92 20.23
N GLU A 285 -9.10 -8.34 20.45
CA GLU A 285 -7.82 -9.04 20.60
C GLU A 285 -7.06 -8.51 21.83
N PRO A 286 -7.53 -8.75 23.07
CA PRO A 286 -6.94 -8.18 24.28
C PRO A 286 -5.48 -8.60 24.50
N GLU A 287 -5.10 -9.81 24.13
CA GLU A 287 -3.71 -10.27 24.22
C GLU A 287 -2.80 -9.54 23.23
N THR A 288 -3.28 -9.33 21.99
CA THR A 288 -2.58 -8.54 20.97
C THR A 288 -2.41 -7.09 21.44
N TRP A 289 -3.46 -6.51 22.03
CA TRP A 289 -3.42 -5.17 22.60
C TRP A 289 -2.36 -5.03 23.69
N ASP A 290 -2.33 -5.95 24.67
CA ASP A 290 -1.36 -5.94 25.78
C ASP A 290 0.09 -6.00 25.26
N LYS A 291 0.38 -6.89 24.31
CA LYS A 291 1.70 -7.00 23.69
C LYS A 291 2.05 -5.78 22.84
N ALA A 292 1.10 -5.31 22.04
CA ALA A 292 1.29 -4.16 21.15
C ALA A 292 1.57 -2.87 21.92
N THR A 293 0.87 -2.63 23.04
CA THR A 293 1.10 -1.44 23.88
C THR A 293 2.44 -1.46 24.60
N LYS A 294 2.99 -2.63 24.89
CA LYS A 294 4.36 -2.79 25.42
C LYS A 294 5.41 -2.53 24.33
N ARG A 295 5.14 -3.01 23.11
CA ARG A 295 6.06 -2.91 21.95
C ARG A 295 6.09 -1.52 21.34
N LEU A 296 4.93 -0.86 21.23
CA LEU A 296 4.75 0.42 20.56
C LEU A 296 4.40 1.52 21.55
N ALA A 297 5.38 2.30 21.95
CA ALA A 297 5.15 3.48 22.77
C ALA A 297 4.16 4.43 22.06
N GLY A 298 3.18 4.95 22.81
CA GLY A 298 2.15 5.84 22.27
C GLY A 298 0.88 5.13 21.73
N LEU A 299 0.92 3.83 21.46
CA LEU A 299 -0.24 3.09 20.94
C LEU A 299 -1.46 3.20 21.84
N ASN A 300 -1.28 3.06 23.16
CA ASN A 300 -2.36 3.21 24.14
C ASN A 300 -3.01 4.59 24.05
N THR A 301 -2.22 5.65 23.97
CA THR A 301 -2.73 7.02 23.83
C THR A 301 -3.52 7.19 22.53
N GLN A 302 -3.01 6.69 21.42
CA GLN A 302 -3.68 6.77 20.12
C GLN A 302 -4.98 5.96 20.07
N GLY A 303 -5.03 4.78 20.66
CA GLY A 303 -6.26 3.98 20.76
C GLY A 303 -7.41 4.70 21.49
N HIS A 304 -7.10 5.58 22.41
CA HIS A 304 -8.11 6.34 23.17
C HIS A 304 -8.47 7.70 22.57
N ILE A 305 -7.60 8.35 21.80
CA ILE A 305 -7.82 9.70 21.26
C ILE A 305 -8.57 9.67 19.90
N GLY A 306 -8.46 8.60 19.13
CA GLY A 306 -9.11 8.46 17.82
C GLY A 306 -8.49 9.33 16.71
N LYS A 307 -9.16 9.40 15.56
CA LYS A 307 -8.64 9.97 14.31
C LYS A 307 -8.38 11.48 14.28
N ASN A 308 -9.05 12.25 15.10
CA ASN A 308 -9.02 13.72 15.03
C ASN A 308 -8.12 14.31 16.11
N LEU A 309 -6.82 14.08 15.95
CA LEU A 309 -5.81 14.74 16.80
C LEU A 309 -5.72 16.25 16.50
N LEU A 310 -6.12 16.67 15.30
CA LEU A 310 -6.19 18.08 14.94
C LEU A 310 -7.62 18.60 15.13
N PRO A 311 -7.83 19.73 15.84
CA PRO A 311 -9.15 20.31 16.00
C PRO A 311 -9.75 20.75 14.66
N ASP A 312 -11.08 20.66 14.52
CA ASP A 312 -11.80 21.05 13.30
C ASP A 312 -11.69 22.56 13.02
N SER A 313 -11.66 23.37 14.09
CA SER A 313 -11.48 24.82 14.05
C SER A 313 -10.15 25.23 14.69
N LEU A 314 -9.63 26.37 14.28
CA LEU A 314 -8.42 26.95 14.87
C LEU A 314 -8.64 27.15 16.38
N PRO A 315 -7.73 26.65 17.26
CA PRO A 315 -7.83 26.90 18.70
C PRO A 315 -7.75 28.40 18.98
N TYR A 316 -8.60 28.90 19.87
CA TYR A 316 -8.85 30.33 20.13
C TYR A 316 -7.61 31.14 20.53
N MET A 317 -6.55 30.48 21.04
CA MET A 317 -5.31 31.12 21.44
C MET A 317 -4.37 31.44 20.27
N PHE A 318 -4.66 30.96 19.07
CA PHE A 318 -3.83 31.20 17.88
C PHE A 318 -4.54 32.09 16.88
N GLY A 319 -3.79 33.04 16.28
CA GLY A 319 -4.35 33.98 15.31
C GLY A 319 -4.45 33.41 13.88
N SER A 320 -3.76 32.30 13.58
CA SER A 320 -3.77 31.65 12.27
C SER A 320 -3.37 30.18 12.35
N TRP A 321 -3.73 29.40 11.31
CA TRP A 321 -3.25 28.01 11.19
C TRP A 321 -1.72 27.94 10.99
N ASP A 322 -1.09 28.96 10.42
CA ASP A 322 0.39 29.06 10.31
C ASP A 322 1.04 29.16 11.70
N GLU A 323 0.49 30.01 12.58
CA GLU A 323 0.98 30.12 13.95
C GLU A 323 0.79 28.80 14.74
N TYR A 324 -0.38 28.19 14.63
CA TYR A 324 -0.65 26.89 15.27
C TYR A 324 0.25 25.78 14.71
N LEU A 325 0.47 25.73 13.39
CA LEU A 325 1.40 24.78 12.78
C LEU A 325 2.83 24.93 13.32
N ARG A 326 3.34 26.15 13.42
CA ARG A 326 4.66 26.42 14.01
C ARG A 326 4.73 25.94 15.45
N HIS A 327 3.71 26.22 16.25
CA HIS A 327 3.60 25.73 17.60
C HIS A 327 3.65 24.19 17.66
N LEU A 328 2.92 23.49 16.78
CA LEU A 328 2.95 22.05 16.71
C LEU A 328 4.35 21.52 16.33
N ILE A 329 4.99 22.11 15.32
CA ILE A 329 6.35 21.70 14.91
C ILE A 329 7.34 21.87 16.06
N GLU A 330 7.29 23.01 16.77
CA GLU A 330 8.22 23.29 17.87
C GLU A 330 8.03 22.38 19.08
N ASN A 331 6.79 21.93 19.35
CA ASN A 331 6.47 21.17 20.55
C ASN A 331 6.31 19.65 20.33
N LEU A 332 6.06 19.21 19.09
CA LEU A 332 5.89 17.78 18.79
C LEU A 332 7.12 17.16 18.11
N SER A 333 8.09 17.95 17.67
CA SER A 333 9.29 17.40 17.06
C SER A 333 10.25 16.88 18.12
N ALA A 334 10.67 15.62 17.97
CA ALA A 334 11.61 14.96 18.88
C ALA A 334 13.03 15.57 18.86
N ASN A 335 13.44 16.15 17.72
CA ASN A 335 14.77 16.70 17.52
C ASN A 335 14.81 17.71 16.38
N ASP A 336 15.96 18.39 16.23
CA ASP A 336 16.15 19.44 15.21
C ASP A 336 16.09 18.91 13.77
N GLU A 337 16.40 17.66 13.52
CA GLU A 337 16.31 17.05 12.19
C GLU A 337 14.84 16.92 11.78
N GLN A 338 14.00 16.45 12.69
CA GLN A 338 12.57 16.35 12.47
C GLN A 338 11.92 17.71 12.29
N LYS A 339 12.31 18.73 13.09
CA LYS A 339 11.87 20.12 12.88
C LYS A 339 12.21 20.62 11.47
N ARG A 340 13.46 20.42 11.04
CA ARG A 340 13.88 20.81 9.67
C ARG A 340 13.07 20.12 8.61
N THR A 341 12.74 18.84 8.80
CA THR A 341 11.92 18.06 7.87
C THR A 341 10.52 18.65 7.74
N TRP A 342 9.86 18.97 8.86
CA TRP A 342 8.52 19.59 8.85
C TRP A 342 8.52 20.98 8.23
N TYR A 343 9.49 21.83 8.54
CA TYR A 343 9.61 23.14 7.91
C TYR A 343 9.91 23.05 6.41
N ALA A 344 10.71 22.09 5.97
CA ALA A 344 10.96 21.83 4.55
C ALA A 344 9.69 21.39 3.82
N MET A 345 8.88 20.52 4.42
CA MET A 345 7.58 20.13 3.87
C MET A 345 6.63 21.32 3.77
N TYR A 346 6.54 22.14 4.81
CA TYR A 346 5.71 23.32 4.78
C TYR A 346 6.14 24.30 3.68
N LYS A 347 7.43 24.54 3.56
CA LYS A 347 7.99 25.35 2.47
C LYS A 347 7.65 24.75 1.10
N LYS A 348 7.82 23.45 0.91
CA LYS A 348 7.45 22.74 -0.32
C LYS A 348 5.98 22.99 -0.70
N VAL A 349 5.08 22.97 0.28
CA VAL A 349 3.66 23.26 0.06
C VAL A 349 3.46 24.71 -0.37
N LEU A 350 4.03 25.68 0.36
CA LEU A 350 3.90 27.10 0.03
C LEU A 350 4.44 27.45 -1.36
N ASP A 351 5.58 26.85 -1.75
CA ASP A 351 6.22 27.09 -3.05
C ASP A 351 5.41 26.49 -4.24
N ASN A 352 4.53 25.53 -3.98
CA ASN A 352 3.78 24.82 -5.02
C ASN A 352 2.28 25.14 -5.07
N THR A 353 1.81 26.08 -4.27
CA THR A 353 0.39 26.43 -4.17
C THR A 353 0.18 27.95 -4.10
N PRO A 354 -0.99 28.47 -4.50
CA PRO A 354 -1.28 29.90 -4.44
C PRO A 354 -1.31 30.44 -3.01
N LYS A 355 -0.83 31.67 -2.82
CA LYS A 355 -0.77 32.32 -1.49
C LYS A 355 -2.11 32.46 -0.78
N PHE A 356 -3.23 32.57 -1.52
CA PHE A 356 -4.56 32.68 -0.90
C PHE A 356 -5.05 31.37 -0.23
N TRP A 357 -4.36 30.25 -0.42
CA TRP A 357 -4.63 29.00 0.26
C TRP A 357 -3.74 28.76 1.48
N SER A 358 -3.02 29.79 1.94
CA SER A 358 -2.03 29.63 3.01
C SER A 358 -2.59 29.01 4.30
N GLU A 359 -3.80 29.37 4.71
CA GLU A 359 -4.47 28.82 5.89
C GLU A 359 -4.81 27.33 5.73
N ASP A 360 -5.41 26.95 4.58
CA ASP A 360 -5.73 25.55 4.30
C ASP A 360 -4.46 24.70 4.17
N MET A 361 -3.39 25.29 3.66
CA MET A 361 -2.10 24.62 3.55
C MET A 361 -1.47 24.39 4.91
N ALA A 362 -1.48 25.42 5.77
CA ALA A 362 -0.99 25.29 7.13
C ALA A 362 -1.78 24.22 7.91
N LYS A 363 -3.11 24.17 7.75
CA LYS A 363 -3.96 23.14 8.35
C LYS A 363 -3.62 21.73 7.84
N LYS A 364 -3.33 21.57 6.55
CA LYS A 364 -2.94 20.28 5.94
C LYS A 364 -1.59 19.79 6.46
N VAL A 365 -0.61 20.70 6.55
CA VAL A 365 0.71 20.36 7.11
C VAL A 365 0.59 20.08 8.61
N ALA A 366 -0.21 20.86 9.37
CA ALA A 366 -0.48 20.59 10.77
C ALA A 366 -1.05 19.19 10.99
N LYS A 367 -1.95 18.73 10.12
CA LYS A 367 -2.47 17.36 10.15
C LYS A 367 -1.38 16.32 9.92
N ALA A 368 -0.45 16.56 8.99
CA ALA A 368 0.68 15.66 8.75
C ALA A 368 1.63 15.61 9.95
N VAL A 369 1.92 16.76 10.58
CA VAL A 369 2.73 16.84 11.81
C VAL A 369 2.11 16.04 12.95
N VAL A 370 0.83 16.28 13.22
CA VAL A 370 0.12 15.61 14.31
C VAL A 370 0.02 14.10 14.08
N ASN A 371 -0.13 13.67 12.82
CA ASN A 371 -0.16 12.25 12.44
C ASN A 371 1.25 11.66 12.23
N ASN A 372 2.31 12.43 12.50
CA ASN A 372 3.70 12.05 12.31
C ASN A 372 4.01 11.48 10.90
N ASP A 373 3.42 12.05 9.84
CA ASP A 373 3.63 11.65 8.45
C ASP A 373 4.98 12.18 7.90
N LEU A 374 6.10 11.66 8.41
CA LEU A 374 7.45 12.08 8.04
C LEU A 374 7.81 11.82 6.56
N TYR A 375 7.11 10.92 5.88
CA TYR A 375 7.27 10.71 4.45
C TYR A 375 6.52 11.74 3.60
N GLY A 376 5.63 12.52 4.22
CA GLY A 376 4.83 13.53 3.54
C GLY A 376 3.83 12.94 2.54
N THR A 377 3.38 11.71 2.73
CA THR A 377 2.45 11.03 1.83
C THR A 377 1.15 11.82 1.68
N THR A 378 0.60 12.32 2.79
CA THR A 378 -0.60 13.17 2.81
C THR A 378 -0.36 14.49 2.08
N ILE A 379 0.82 15.07 2.23
CA ILE A 379 1.21 16.32 1.59
C ILE A 379 1.38 16.14 0.09
N ASP A 380 2.02 15.07 -0.36
CA ASP A 380 2.21 14.80 -1.78
C ASP A 380 0.87 14.55 -2.48
N MET A 381 -0.06 13.83 -1.85
CA MET A 381 -1.44 13.68 -2.34
C MET A 381 -2.16 15.03 -2.46
N PHE A 382 -2.05 15.86 -1.44
CA PHE A 382 -2.62 17.22 -1.46
C PHE A 382 -2.05 18.07 -2.60
N LEU A 383 -0.74 18.08 -2.81
CA LEU A 383 -0.09 18.83 -3.89
C LEU A 383 -0.51 18.35 -5.28
N ILE A 384 -0.77 17.05 -5.45
CA ILE A 384 -1.31 16.49 -6.69
C ILE A 384 -2.73 17.02 -6.94
N ASP A 385 -3.59 17.01 -5.94
CA ASP A 385 -4.96 17.50 -6.06
C ASP A 385 -5.02 19.01 -6.27
N ALA A 386 -4.18 19.79 -5.56
CA ALA A 386 -4.07 21.21 -5.73
C ALA A 386 -3.64 21.59 -7.17
N ARG A 387 -2.64 20.91 -7.73
CA ARG A 387 -2.20 21.12 -9.13
C ARG A 387 -3.29 20.81 -10.15
N ARG A 388 -4.15 19.83 -9.88
CA ARG A 388 -5.29 19.49 -10.74
C ARG A 388 -6.34 20.59 -10.71
N THR A 389 -6.73 21.04 -9.52
CA THR A 389 -7.71 22.11 -9.34
C THR A 389 -7.25 23.39 -10.05
N LEU A 390 -5.98 23.74 -9.95
CA LEU A 390 -5.39 24.89 -10.64
C LEU A 390 -5.39 24.74 -12.17
N LYS A 391 -5.21 23.52 -12.70
CA LYS A 391 -5.28 23.28 -14.15
C LYS A 391 -6.71 23.37 -14.69
N ILE A 392 -7.69 22.89 -13.93
CA ILE A 392 -9.11 22.98 -14.29
C ILE A 392 -9.57 24.44 -14.27
N GLY A 393 -9.16 25.23 -13.25
CA GLY A 393 -9.47 26.66 -13.16
C GLY A 393 -8.86 27.51 -14.30
N ARG A 394 -7.73 27.12 -14.86
CA ARG A 394 -7.14 27.81 -16.03
C ARG A 394 -7.88 27.52 -17.34
N VAL A 395 -8.43 26.31 -17.48
CA VAL A 395 -9.23 25.94 -18.67
C VAL A 395 -10.58 26.68 -18.72
N SER A 396 -11.13 27.04 -17.56
CA SER A 396 -12.41 27.77 -17.47
C SER A 396 -12.30 29.29 -17.56
N LEU A 397 -11.08 29.83 -17.62
CA LEU A 397 -10.83 31.28 -17.76
C LEU A 397 -10.39 31.70 -19.17
N ASP A 398 -10.11 30.73 -20.04
CA ASP A 398 -9.68 30.93 -21.43
C ASP A 398 -10.78 30.56 -22.47
N ASP A 399 -11.99 30.18 -22.01
CA ASP A 399 -13.21 30.01 -22.78
C ASP A 399 -14.19 31.21 -22.50
#